data_d80a76b8eb7f69ed267c23be42768a8f
#
_entry.id   d80a76b8eb7f69ed267c23be42768a8f
#
_cell.length_a   1.000
_cell.length_b   1.000
_cell.length_c   1.000
_cell.angle_alpha   90.00
_cell.angle_beta   90.00
_cell.angle_gamma   90.00
#
_symmetry.space_group_name_H-M   'P 1'
#
loop_
_entity.id
_entity.type
_entity.pdbx_description
1 polymer ?
#
loop_
_entity_poly.entity_id
_entity_poly.type
_entity_poly.pdbx_seq_one_letter_code
_entity_poly.pdbx_strand_id
1 'polypeptide(L)'
;MRVEPANSVENVVEVKNLEKHFGAFKAVAGVSFAVRRGEIFGFLGPNGAGKSTTIRMLCGLLAPTSGEGRVAGFDVRREAEKIKTRIGYMSQKFSLYDELTVEENIDFYSGIYRLPKAKKVARKDWVLDMAGLREHRHARTAELSGGWKQRLALGCAVLHEPPILFLDEPTSGVDPISRRQFWDLIYSLSEHGVTVFVTTHYMEESEYCDRLGIIYSGELIALGTPRELKTKHMPEAVLEIDCARPNDAMTIIERLPAVKEVALFGKGLHALAMDAEAAARAIREALSSAGLRLDHLERIPPTLEDVFVSLIEARDRAAGTPKEVSR
;
A
#
# COMPACT_ATOMS: atom_id res chain seq x y z
N MET A 1 -34.74 -29.92 -2.41
CA MET A 1 -34.06 -28.65 -2.78
C MET A 1 -33.03 -28.35 -1.68
N ARG A 2 -31.76 -28.69 -1.92
CA ARG A 2 -30.67 -28.28 -0.99
C ARG A 2 -30.35 -26.81 -1.32
N VAL A 3 -30.58 -25.94 -0.37
CA VAL A 3 -30.09 -24.56 -0.39
C VAL A 3 -28.57 -24.65 -0.24
N GLU A 4 -27.83 -24.35 -1.32
CA GLU A 4 -26.38 -24.15 -1.23
C GLU A 4 -26.14 -22.97 -0.27
N PRO A 5 -25.23 -23.11 0.71
CA PRO A 5 -24.89 -22.01 1.60
C PRO A 5 -24.24 -20.89 0.79
N ALA A 6 -24.69 -19.66 1.03
CA ALA A 6 -24.14 -18.43 0.47
C ALA A 6 -22.61 -18.50 0.45
N ASN A 7 -22.03 -18.15 -0.69
CA ASN A 7 -20.60 -18.06 -1.01
C ASN A 7 -19.80 -17.52 0.19
N SER A 8 -19.25 -18.40 1.00
CA SER A 8 -18.33 -17.99 2.06
C SER A 8 -17.07 -17.47 1.36
N VAL A 9 -16.84 -16.17 1.45
CA VAL A 9 -15.66 -15.52 0.88
C VAL A 9 -14.41 -16.23 1.45
N GLU A 10 -13.70 -16.97 0.61
CA GLU A 10 -12.52 -17.74 1.02
C GLU A 10 -11.36 -16.78 1.32
N ASN A 11 -10.88 -16.81 2.57
CA ASN A 11 -9.67 -16.11 2.95
C ASN A 11 -8.43 -16.94 2.56
N VAL A 12 -7.50 -16.31 1.86
CA VAL A 12 -6.24 -16.95 1.46
C VAL A 12 -5.05 -16.50 2.31
N VAL A 13 -5.21 -15.39 3.05
CA VAL A 13 -4.32 -14.96 4.13
C VAL A 13 -5.16 -14.70 5.36
N GLU A 14 -4.76 -15.26 6.49
CA GLU A 14 -5.38 -15.04 7.80
C GLU A 14 -4.31 -14.75 8.84
N VAL A 15 -4.48 -13.68 9.57
CA VAL A 15 -3.52 -13.19 10.58
C VAL A 15 -4.28 -12.89 11.87
N LYS A 16 -3.77 -13.42 12.99
CA LYS A 16 -4.35 -13.19 14.33
C LYS A 16 -3.26 -12.86 15.33
N ASN A 17 -3.30 -11.63 15.85
CA ASN A 17 -2.39 -11.12 16.86
C ASN A 17 -0.90 -11.38 16.51
N LEU A 18 -0.54 -11.23 15.23
CA LEU A 18 0.81 -11.50 14.74
C LEU A 18 1.78 -10.44 15.25
N GLU A 19 2.89 -10.88 15.85
CA GLU A 19 3.88 -9.99 16.42
C GLU A 19 5.28 -10.31 15.93
N LYS A 20 6.12 -9.27 15.83
CA LYS A 20 7.55 -9.40 15.62
C LYS A 20 8.33 -8.42 16.48
N HIS A 21 9.20 -8.98 17.29
CA HIS A 21 10.15 -8.23 18.13
C HIS A 21 11.57 -8.45 17.63
N PHE A 22 12.40 -7.40 17.67
CA PHE A 22 13.84 -7.42 17.50
C PHE A 22 14.46 -6.85 18.80
N GLY A 23 14.82 -7.74 19.72
CA GLY A 23 15.17 -7.32 21.07
C GLY A 23 14.01 -6.62 21.77
N ALA A 24 14.21 -5.39 22.23
CA ALA A 24 13.18 -4.57 22.86
C ALA A 24 12.25 -3.87 21.85
N PHE A 25 12.65 -3.79 20.59
CA PHE A 25 11.89 -3.10 19.56
C PHE A 25 10.76 -3.98 19.01
N LYS A 26 9.50 -3.52 19.13
CA LYS A 26 8.32 -4.15 18.53
C LYS A 26 8.09 -3.62 17.12
N ALA A 27 8.55 -4.37 16.13
CA ALA A 27 8.36 -3.99 14.73
C ALA A 27 6.93 -4.26 14.23
N VAL A 28 6.25 -5.26 14.79
CA VAL A 28 4.83 -5.57 14.55
C VAL A 28 4.22 -5.96 15.90
N ALA A 29 3.10 -5.33 16.27
CA ALA A 29 2.52 -5.36 17.60
C ALA A 29 1.08 -5.87 17.58
N GLY A 30 0.89 -7.16 17.30
CA GLY A 30 -0.42 -7.81 17.41
C GLY A 30 -1.39 -7.52 16.27
N VAL A 31 -0.92 -7.47 15.03
CA VAL A 31 -1.79 -7.21 13.87
C VAL A 31 -2.73 -8.39 13.59
N SER A 32 -3.99 -8.08 13.23
CA SER A 32 -5.01 -9.08 12.90
C SER A 32 -5.81 -8.61 11.68
N PHE A 33 -5.81 -9.41 10.61
CA PHE A 33 -6.55 -9.14 9.38
C PHE A 33 -6.70 -10.41 8.55
N ALA A 34 -7.55 -10.36 7.52
CA ALA A 34 -7.70 -11.42 6.54
C ALA A 34 -7.72 -10.83 5.13
N VAL A 35 -7.17 -11.58 4.15
CA VAL A 35 -7.18 -11.24 2.73
C VAL A 35 -8.00 -12.29 1.98
N ARG A 36 -8.94 -11.81 1.18
CA ARG A 36 -9.86 -12.65 0.41
C ARG A 36 -9.22 -13.12 -0.88
N ARG A 37 -9.68 -14.24 -1.39
CA ARG A 37 -9.25 -14.75 -2.70
C ARG A 37 -9.58 -13.73 -3.80
N GLY A 38 -8.59 -13.43 -4.65
CA GLY A 38 -8.75 -12.55 -5.82
C GLY A 38 -8.81 -11.06 -5.51
N GLU A 39 -8.69 -10.63 -4.23
CA GLU A 39 -8.65 -9.19 -3.92
C GLU A 39 -7.25 -8.60 -4.05
N ILE A 40 -7.19 -7.31 -4.35
CA ILE A 40 -6.00 -6.47 -4.21
C ILE A 40 -6.05 -5.83 -2.82
N PHE A 41 -5.24 -6.34 -1.90
CA PHE A 41 -5.17 -5.84 -0.53
C PHE A 41 -3.95 -4.94 -0.34
N GLY A 42 -4.20 -3.67 -0.04
CA GLY A 42 -3.16 -2.69 0.25
C GLY A 42 -2.78 -2.67 1.73
N PHE A 43 -1.49 -2.58 2.04
CA PHE A 43 -0.99 -2.42 3.40
C PHE A 43 -0.21 -1.11 3.49
N LEU A 44 -0.90 -0.05 3.93
CA LEU A 44 -0.47 1.33 3.88
C LEU A 44 0.15 1.77 5.19
N GLY A 45 1.23 2.54 5.12
CA GLY A 45 1.85 3.12 6.32
C GLY A 45 3.19 3.79 6.02
N PRO A 46 3.72 4.62 6.94
CA PRO A 46 4.99 5.29 6.76
C PRO A 46 6.17 4.31 6.78
N ASN A 47 7.35 4.81 6.44
CA ASN A 47 8.57 4.03 6.56
C ASN A 47 8.81 3.63 8.02
N GLY A 48 9.20 2.37 8.24
CA GLY A 48 9.38 1.84 9.59
C GLY A 48 8.11 1.38 10.31
N ALA A 49 6.91 1.54 9.73
CA ALA A 49 5.64 1.14 10.36
C ALA A 49 5.45 -0.37 10.54
N GLY A 50 6.31 -1.22 9.96
CA GLY A 50 6.22 -2.68 10.08
C GLY A 50 5.74 -3.39 8.81
N LYS A 51 5.51 -2.69 7.69
CA LYS A 51 5.00 -3.25 6.42
C LYS A 51 5.86 -4.41 5.90
N SER A 52 7.13 -4.15 5.60
CA SER A 52 8.06 -5.17 5.08
C SER A 52 8.32 -6.30 6.07
N THR A 53 8.26 -6.00 7.38
CA THR A 53 8.35 -7.04 8.42
C THR A 53 7.17 -7.98 8.36
N THR A 54 5.95 -7.44 8.24
CA THR A 54 4.72 -8.23 8.12
C THR A 54 4.74 -9.09 6.86
N ILE A 55 5.05 -8.51 5.70
CA ILE A 55 5.09 -9.25 4.44
C ILE A 55 6.12 -10.40 4.50
N ARG A 56 7.30 -10.17 5.07
CA ARG A 56 8.34 -11.22 5.23
C ARG A 56 7.89 -12.35 6.14
N MET A 57 7.09 -12.08 7.18
CA MET A 57 6.51 -13.12 8.02
C MET A 57 5.50 -13.95 7.22
N LEU A 58 4.63 -13.31 6.45
CA LEU A 58 3.63 -13.98 5.61
C LEU A 58 4.27 -14.81 4.50
N CYS A 59 5.37 -14.35 3.92
CA CYS A 59 6.13 -15.11 2.91
C CYS A 59 6.96 -16.27 3.51
N GLY A 60 6.95 -16.47 4.83
CA GLY A 60 7.78 -17.49 5.48
C GLY A 60 9.29 -17.20 5.42
N LEU A 61 9.69 -15.93 5.22
CA LEU A 61 11.08 -15.46 5.22
C LEU A 61 11.56 -15.04 6.61
N LEU A 62 10.63 -14.74 7.50
CA LEU A 62 10.90 -14.29 8.86
C LEU A 62 9.91 -14.96 9.82
N ALA A 63 10.42 -15.66 10.84
CA ALA A 63 9.54 -16.25 11.84
C ALA A 63 8.93 -15.16 12.75
N PRO A 64 7.60 -15.17 12.99
CA PRO A 64 6.97 -14.28 13.96
C PRO A 64 7.41 -14.62 15.39
N THR A 65 7.37 -13.63 16.29
CA THR A 65 7.65 -13.83 17.72
C THR A 65 6.46 -14.48 18.41
N SER A 66 5.23 -14.01 18.13
CA SER A 66 3.96 -14.55 18.66
C SER A 66 2.83 -14.36 17.65
N GLY A 67 1.64 -14.83 18.01
CA GLY A 67 0.46 -14.79 17.15
C GLY A 67 0.40 -15.92 16.11
N GLU A 68 -0.60 -15.89 15.27
CA GLU A 68 -0.90 -16.90 14.27
C GLU A 68 -0.98 -16.27 12.88
N GLY A 69 -0.51 -16.98 11.86
CA GLY A 69 -0.65 -16.59 10.46
C GLY A 69 -0.80 -17.81 9.57
N ARG A 70 -1.71 -17.70 8.60
CA ARG A 70 -1.90 -18.71 7.55
C ARG A 70 -1.86 -18.03 6.18
N VAL A 71 -1.16 -18.65 5.23
CA VAL A 71 -1.07 -18.21 3.84
C VAL A 71 -1.26 -19.41 2.93
N ALA A 72 -2.21 -19.33 2.00
CA ALA A 72 -2.62 -20.44 1.16
C ALA A 72 -2.97 -21.72 1.97
N GLY A 73 -3.53 -21.55 3.16
CA GLY A 73 -3.87 -22.65 4.09
C GLY A 73 -2.70 -23.17 4.94
N PHE A 74 -1.46 -22.72 4.72
CA PHE A 74 -0.26 -23.16 5.44
C PHE A 74 0.11 -22.23 6.60
N ASP A 75 0.60 -22.78 7.70
CA ASP A 75 1.06 -22.03 8.88
C ASP A 75 2.41 -21.35 8.62
N VAL A 76 2.51 -20.03 8.91
CA VAL A 76 3.72 -19.22 8.62
C VAL A 76 4.96 -19.63 9.43
N ARG A 77 4.79 -20.31 10.55
CA ARG A 77 5.90 -20.79 11.39
C ARG A 77 6.36 -22.19 11.02
N ARG A 78 5.39 -23.08 10.78
CA ARG A 78 5.65 -24.53 10.68
C ARG A 78 5.81 -24.97 9.23
N GLU A 79 5.21 -24.24 8.28
CA GLU A 79 5.09 -24.67 6.89
C GLU A 79 5.65 -23.63 5.90
N ALA A 80 6.64 -22.82 6.33
CA ALA A 80 7.24 -21.74 5.54
C ALA A 80 7.67 -22.20 4.12
N GLU A 81 8.29 -23.38 4.01
CA GLU A 81 8.73 -23.90 2.71
C GLU A 81 7.56 -24.24 1.76
N LYS A 82 6.40 -24.65 2.30
CA LYS A 82 5.20 -24.85 1.48
C LYS A 82 4.62 -23.54 1.01
N ILE A 83 4.64 -22.49 1.86
CA ILE A 83 4.21 -21.14 1.51
C ILE A 83 5.04 -20.62 0.33
N LYS A 84 6.37 -20.71 0.39
CA LYS A 84 7.28 -20.23 -0.66
C LYS A 84 7.01 -20.83 -2.03
N THR A 85 6.44 -22.04 -2.10
CA THR A 85 6.06 -22.66 -3.37
C THR A 85 4.70 -22.23 -3.91
N ARG A 86 3.91 -21.50 -3.11
CA ARG A 86 2.55 -21.07 -3.41
C ARG A 86 2.40 -19.56 -3.59
N ILE A 87 3.46 -18.81 -3.39
CA ILE A 87 3.43 -17.36 -3.48
C ILE A 87 4.44 -16.85 -4.50
N GLY A 88 4.11 -15.75 -5.16
CA GLY A 88 5.09 -14.87 -5.79
C GLY A 88 5.50 -13.80 -4.78
N TYR A 89 6.77 -13.43 -4.78
CA TYR A 89 7.27 -12.37 -3.92
C TYR A 89 8.19 -11.44 -4.68
N MET A 90 7.88 -10.16 -4.63
CA MET A 90 8.72 -9.08 -5.15
C MET A 90 9.15 -8.19 -3.98
N SER A 91 10.44 -8.20 -3.68
CA SER A 91 11.02 -7.37 -2.62
C SER A 91 11.22 -5.93 -3.09
N GLN A 92 11.30 -4.99 -2.16
CA GLN A 92 11.52 -3.56 -2.41
C GLN A 92 12.78 -3.29 -3.27
N LYS A 93 13.87 -4.03 -3.01
CA LYS A 93 15.03 -4.05 -3.92
C LYS A 93 14.84 -5.23 -4.86
N PHE A 94 14.77 -4.97 -6.15
CA PHE A 94 14.61 -6.01 -7.14
C PHE A 94 15.70 -7.07 -6.99
N SER A 95 15.29 -8.31 -6.76
CA SER A 95 16.24 -9.43 -6.65
C SER A 95 16.67 -9.93 -8.03
N LEU A 96 16.93 -9.00 -8.97
CA LEU A 96 17.39 -9.30 -10.33
C LEU A 96 18.92 -9.31 -10.39
N TYR A 97 19.45 -10.10 -11.30
CA TYR A 97 20.87 -10.13 -11.61
C TYR A 97 21.17 -9.15 -12.74
N ASP A 98 21.87 -8.08 -12.42
CA ASP A 98 22.15 -6.99 -13.36
C ASP A 98 23.06 -7.43 -14.53
N GLU A 99 23.93 -8.42 -14.31
CA GLU A 99 24.83 -9.00 -15.31
C GLU A 99 24.12 -9.90 -16.32
N LEU A 100 22.95 -10.46 -15.93
CA LEU A 100 22.15 -11.33 -16.78
C LEU A 100 21.24 -10.51 -17.68
N THR A 101 20.95 -11.06 -18.85
CA THR A 101 19.92 -10.55 -19.74
C THR A 101 18.52 -10.77 -19.13
N VAL A 102 17.51 -10.12 -19.68
CA VAL A 102 16.10 -10.31 -19.31
C VAL A 102 15.73 -11.81 -19.38
N GLU A 103 16.08 -12.46 -20.51
CA GLU A 103 15.77 -13.88 -20.71
C GLU A 103 16.49 -14.79 -19.73
N GLU A 104 17.75 -14.51 -19.42
CA GLU A 104 18.55 -15.28 -18.46
C GLU A 104 18.03 -15.13 -17.04
N ASN A 105 17.55 -13.93 -16.64
CA ASN A 105 16.87 -13.73 -15.35
C ASN A 105 15.61 -14.60 -15.27
N ILE A 106 14.75 -14.59 -16.31
CA ILE A 106 13.55 -15.43 -16.35
C ILE A 106 13.93 -16.91 -16.28
N ASP A 107 14.98 -17.32 -16.98
CA ASP A 107 15.47 -18.70 -16.95
C ASP A 107 15.99 -19.11 -15.57
N PHE A 108 16.73 -18.24 -14.91
CA PHE A 108 17.19 -18.42 -13.54
C PHE A 108 16.03 -18.65 -12.58
N TYR A 109 15.01 -17.75 -12.58
CA TYR A 109 13.85 -17.88 -11.71
C TYR A 109 13.01 -19.11 -12.06
N SER A 110 12.92 -19.50 -13.34
CA SER A 110 12.26 -20.75 -13.72
C SER A 110 12.94 -21.99 -13.12
N GLY A 111 14.25 -21.92 -12.91
CA GLY A 111 15.03 -22.94 -12.20
C GLY A 111 14.73 -22.93 -10.70
N ILE A 112 14.72 -21.73 -10.05
CA ILE A 112 14.37 -21.56 -8.64
C ILE A 112 13.00 -22.17 -8.33
N TYR A 113 11.99 -21.85 -9.14
CA TYR A 113 10.62 -22.37 -8.98
C TYR A 113 10.44 -23.79 -9.53
N ARG A 114 11.52 -24.44 -10.03
CA ARG A 114 11.50 -25.81 -10.56
C ARG A 114 10.41 -26.03 -11.61
N LEU A 115 10.23 -25.06 -12.51
CA LEU A 115 9.26 -25.21 -13.57
C LEU A 115 9.56 -26.45 -14.43
N PRO A 116 8.53 -27.28 -14.74
CA PRO A 116 8.70 -28.39 -15.67
C PRO A 116 9.18 -27.92 -17.05
N LYS A 117 10.15 -28.62 -17.65
CA LYS A 117 10.73 -28.23 -18.94
C LYS A 117 9.67 -27.97 -20.02
N ALA A 118 8.59 -28.76 -20.03
CA ALA A 118 7.49 -28.59 -20.97
C ALA A 118 6.74 -27.25 -20.85
N LYS A 119 6.70 -26.66 -19.64
CA LYS A 119 6.03 -25.38 -19.39
C LYS A 119 6.98 -24.17 -19.49
N LYS A 120 8.28 -24.40 -19.36
CA LYS A 120 9.28 -23.32 -19.21
C LYS A 120 9.24 -22.33 -20.39
N VAL A 121 9.21 -22.84 -21.63
CA VAL A 121 9.21 -22.00 -22.85
C VAL A 121 7.94 -21.15 -22.90
N ALA A 122 6.78 -21.79 -22.78
CA ALA A 122 5.49 -21.12 -22.84
C ALA A 122 5.34 -20.06 -21.74
N ARG A 123 5.81 -20.33 -20.50
CA ARG A 123 5.76 -19.38 -19.39
C ARG A 123 6.71 -18.21 -19.59
N LYS A 124 7.91 -18.47 -20.11
CA LYS A 124 8.87 -17.40 -20.46
C LYS A 124 8.30 -16.47 -21.52
N ASP A 125 7.75 -17.01 -22.61
CA ASP A 125 7.12 -16.21 -23.64
C ASP A 125 5.95 -15.38 -23.09
N TRP A 126 5.10 -16.00 -22.27
CA TRP A 126 4.01 -15.31 -21.61
C TRP A 126 4.49 -14.14 -20.72
N VAL A 127 5.56 -14.33 -19.94
CA VAL A 127 6.14 -13.26 -19.10
C VAL A 127 6.69 -12.13 -19.96
N LEU A 128 7.40 -12.46 -21.05
CA LEU A 128 7.94 -11.46 -21.96
C LEU A 128 6.82 -10.60 -22.59
N ASP A 129 5.69 -11.22 -22.94
CA ASP A 129 4.54 -10.52 -23.49
C ASP A 129 3.83 -9.68 -22.43
N MET A 130 3.47 -10.28 -21.28
CA MET A 130 2.78 -9.64 -20.18
C MET A 130 3.54 -8.41 -19.68
N ALA A 131 4.86 -8.52 -19.50
CA ALA A 131 5.71 -7.44 -19.05
C ALA A 131 6.12 -6.45 -20.15
N GLY A 132 5.80 -6.73 -21.43
CA GLY A 132 6.20 -5.93 -22.58
C GLY A 132 7.70 -5.96 -22.86
N LEU A 133 8.39 -7.04 -22.47
CA LEU A 133 9.85 -7.19 -22.52
C LEU A 133 10.38 -7.93 -23.75
N ARG A 134 9.52 -8.27 -24.71
CA ARG A 134 9.90 -9.10 -25.86
C ARG A 134 11.05 -8.51 -26.69
N GLU A 135 11.02 -7.19 -26.92
CA GLU A 135 12.10 -6.51 -27.64
C GLU A 135 13.39 -6.34 -26.79
N HIS A 136 13.26 -6.38 -25.46
CA HIS A 136 14.37 -6.27 -24.53
C HIS A 136 14.94 -7.61 -24.07
N ARG A 137 14.46 -8.76 -24.62
CA ARG A 137 14.80 -10.10 -24.11
C ARG A 137 16.29 -10.37 -23.99
N HIS A 138 17.10 -9.82 -24.89
CA HIS A 138 18.56 -9.99 -24.93
C HIS A 138 19.33 -8.82 -24.32
N ALA A 139 18.65 -7.75 -23.86
CA ALA A 139 19.27 -6.64 -23.16
C ALA A 139 19.72 -7.10 -21.77
N ARG A 140 20.86 -6.61 -21.30
CA ARG A 140 21.30 -6.80 -19.90
C ARG A 140 20.35 -6.07 -18.96
N THR A 141 20.08 -6.67 -17.84
CA THR A 141 19.20 -6.06 -16.83
C THR A 141 19.76 -4.75 -16.29
N ALA A 142 21.10 -4.60 -16.21
CA ALA A 142 21.74 -3.35 -15.87
C ALA A 142 21.34 -2.17 -16.78
N GLU A 143 21.08 -2.43 -18.05
CA GLU A 143 20.76 -1.43 -19.08
C GLU A 143 19.27 -1.00 -19.05
N LEU A 144 18.43 -1.72 -18.32
CA LEU A 144 17.01 -1.40 -18.23
C LEU A 144 16.74 -0.21 -17.32
N SER A 145 15.75 0.61 -17.69
CA SER A 145 15.19 1.62 -16.78
C SER A 145 14.54 0.97 -15.56
N GLY A 146 14.32 1.76 -14.50
CA GLY A 146 13.66 1.28 -13.27
C GLY A 146 12.31 0.63 -13.54
N GLY A 147 11.48 1.21 -14.42
CA GLY A 147 10.18 0.65 -14.80
C GLY A 147 10.27 -0.71 -15.52
N TRP A 148 11.28 -0.90 -16.39
CA TRP A 148 11.50 -2.19 -17.03
C TRP A 148 12.02 -3.25 -16.06
N LYS A 149 12.95 -2.87 -15.15
CA LYS A 149 13.40 -3.78 -14.06
C LYS A 149 12.23 -4.21 -13.19
N GLN A 150 11.34 -3.30 -12.86
CA GLN A 150 10.13 -3.57 -12.07
C GLN A 150 9.22 -4.60 -12.76
N ARG A 151 8.93 -4.41 -14.05
CA ARG A 151 8.12 -5.36 -14.84
C ARG A 151 8.78 -6.72 -14.95
N LEU A 152 10.11 -6.77 -15.13
CA LEU A 152 10.86 -8.01 -15.12
C LEU A 152 10.76 -8.72 -13.78
N ALA A 153 10.91 -7.99 -12.66
CA ALA A 153 10.79 -8.55 -11.32
C ALA A 153 9.39 -9.11 -11.05
N LEU A 154 8.33 -8.39 -11.48
CA LEU A 154 6.97 -8.89 -11.43
C LEU A 154 6.81 -10.17 -12.27
N GLY A 155 7.30 -10.17 -13.50
CA GLY A 155 7.28 -11.33 -14.40
C GLY A 155 7.95 -12.55 -13.78
N CYS A 156 9.13 -12.36 -13.16
CA CYS A 156 9.80 -13.43 -12.43
C CYS A 156 8.97 -13.92 -11.23
N ALA A 157 8.32 -13.04 -10.49
CA ALA A 157 7.50 -13.40 -9.33
C ALA A 157 6.24 -14.22 -9.71
N VAL A 158 5.67 -14.02 -10.91
CA VAL A 158 4.45 -14.71 -11.36
C VAL A 158 4.72 -15.89 -12.32
N LEU A 159 5.98 -16.19 -12.57
CA LEU A 159 6.41 -17.18 -13.56
C LEU A 159 5.83 -18.59 -13.33
N HIS A 160 5.68 -18.98 -12.06
CA HIS A 160 5.20 -20.29 -11.62
C HIS A 160 3.69 -20.33 -11.32
N GLU A 161 2.94 -19.32 -11.76
CA GLU A 161 1.48 -19.22 -11.59
C GLU A 161 1.03 -19.27 -10.12
N PRO A 162 1.58 -18.42 -9.25
CA PRO A 162 1.20 -18.43 -7.84
C PRO A 162 -0.23 -17.91 -7.65
N PRO A 163 -1.05 -18.51 -6.75
CA PRO A 163 -2.38 -17.98 -6.42
C PRO A 163 -2.33 -16.68 -5.60
N ILE A 164 -1.19 -16.36 -4.97
CA ILE A 164 -1.01 -15.18 -4.14
C ILE A 164 0.31 -14.50 -4.53
N LEU A 165 0.26 -13.19 -4.69
CA LEU A 165 1.40 -12.34 -5.01
C LEU A 165 1.62 -11.32 -3.88
N PHE A 166 2.82 -11.30 -3.31
CA PHE A 166 3.26 -10.31 -2.34
C PHE A 166 4.21 -9.30 -2.99
N LEU A 167 3.89 -8.02 -2.90
CA LEU A 167 4.64 -6.91 -3.49
C LEU A 167 5.06 -5.93 -2.38
N ASP A 168 6.35 -5.83 -2.12
CA ASP A 168 6.89 -4.95 -1.07
C ASP A 168 7.36 -3.63 -1.67
N GLU A 169 6.53 -2.58 -1.59
CA GLU A 169 6.75 -1.25 -2.17
C GLU A 169 7.20 -1.28 -3.65
N PRO A 170 6.43 -1.97 -4.52
CA PRO A 170 6.90 -2.33 -5.84
C PRO A 170 7.18 -1.14 -6.76
N THR A 171 6.59 0.01 -6.50
CA THR A 171 6.63 1.23 -7.34
C THR A 171 7.54 2.32 -6.76
N SER A 172 8.27 2.01 -5.68
CA SER A 172 9.19 2.97 -5.05
C SER A 172 10.29 3.41 -6.01
N GLY A 173 10.45 4.73 -6.18
CA GLY A 173 11.46 5.32 -7.08
C GLY A 173 11.16 5.20 -8.58
N VAL A 174 9.93 4.85 -8.97
CA VAL A 174 9.50 4.73 -10.36
C VAL A 174 8.70 5.96 -10.78
N ASP A 175 8.89 6.41 -12.01
CA ASP A 175 8.16 7.55 -12.57
C ASP A 175 6.63 7.30 -12.63
N PRO A 176 5.78 8.35 -12.66
CA PRO A 176 4.33 8.20 -12.60
C PRO A 176 3.73 7.39 -13.76
N ILE A 177 4.30 7.48 -14.96
CA ILE A 177 3.79 6.75 -16.14
C ILE A 177 4.06 5.24 -15.97
N SER A 178 5.31 4.88 -15.63
CA SER A 178 5.69 3.48 -15.38
C SER A 178 4.92 2.90 -14.20
N ARG A 179 4.65 3.70 -13.14
CA ARG A 179 3.83 3.31 -12.00
C ARG A 179 2.42 2.94 -12.42
N ARG A 180 1.74 3.78 -13.20
CA ARG A 180 0.40 3.50 -13.70
C ARG A 180 0.36 2.20 -14.52
N GLN A 181 1.29 2.05 -15.46
CA GLN A 181 1.39 0.83 -16.27
C GLN A 181 1.67 -0.43 -15.45
N PHE A 182 2.36 -0.31 -14.32
CA PHE A 182 2.57 -1.42 -13.39
C PHE A 182 1.28 -1.80 -12.66
N TRP A 183 0.46 -0.83 -12.27
CA TRP A 183 -0.85 -1.09 -11.70
C TRP A 183 -1.81 -1.75 -12.70
N ASP A 184 -1.74 -1.40 -13.99
CA ASP A 184 -2.50 -2.10 -15.04
C ASP A 184 -2.15 -3.60 -15.09
N LEU A 185 -0.86 -3.96 -14.90
CA LEU A 185 -0.44 -5.37 -14.80
C LEU A 185 -0.99 -6.04 -13.54
N ILE A 186 -0.99 -5.36 -12.39
CA ILE A 186 -1.57 -5.88 -11.15
C ILE A 186 -3.05 -6.17 -11.33
N TYR A 187 -3.82 -5.24 -11.92
CA TYR A 187 -5.24 -5.44 -12.22
C TYR A 187 -5.46 -6.65 -13.12
N SER A 188 -4.71 -6.76 -14.22
CA SER A 188 -4.81 -7.91 -15.12
C SER A 188 -4.56 -9.23 -14.40
N LEU A 189 -3.58 -9.30 -13.49
CA LEU A 189 -3.31 -10.50 -12.68
C LEU A 189 -4.48 -10.81 -11.73
N SER A 190 -5.05 -9.81 -11.09
CA SER A 190 -6.19 -9.97 -10.17
C SER A 190 -7.46 -10.43 -10.91
N GLU A 191 -7.75 -9.90 -12.09
CA GLU A 191 -8.84 -10.35 -12.97
C GLU A 191 -8.72 -11.84 -13.37
N HIS A 192 -7.47 -12.34 -13.43
CA HIS A 192 -7.20 -13.77 -13.66
C HIS A 192 -7.18 -14.59 -12.36
N GLY A 193 -7.65 -14.05 -11.25
CA GLY A 193 -7.84 -14.73 -9.98
C GLY A 193 -6.62 -14.79 -9.06
N VAL A 194 -5.55 -14.06 -9.37
CA VAL A 194 -4.40 -13.90 -8.47
C VAL A 194 -4.76 -12.94 -7.35
N THR A 195 -4.58 -13.35 -6.09
CA THR A 195 -4.71 -12.45 -4.94
C THR A 195 -3.45 -11.64 -4.81
N VAL A 196 -3.56 -10.32 -4.65
CA VAL A 196 -2.40 -9.43 -4.52
C VAL A 196 -2.37 -8.77 -3.16
N PHE A 197 -1.26 -8.92 -2.46
CA PHE A 197 -0.94 -8.17 -1.23
C PHE A 197 0.17 -7.19 -1.55
N VAL A 198 -0.12 -5.89 -1.51
CA VAL A 198 0.84 -4.84 -1.84
C VAL A 198 1.08 -3.92 -0.65
N THR A 199 2.35 -3.66 -0.32
CA THR A 199 2.70 -2.59 0.62
C THR A 199 3.02 -1.32 -0.14
N THR A 200 2.61 -0.18 0.38
CA THR A 200 2.93 1.13 -0.16
C THR A 200 2.98 2.19 0.94
N HIS A 201 3.69 3.27 0.69
CA HIS A 201 3.60 4.51 1.44
C HIS A 201 2.98 5.64 0.60
N TYR A 202 2.62 5.36 -0.66
CA TYR A 202 1.94 6.31 -1.54
C TYR A 202 0.42 6.21 -1.36
N MET A 203 -0.19 7.31 -0.88
CA MET A 203 -1.64 7.37 -0.64
C MET A 203 -2.46 7.19 -1.92
N GLU A 204 -1.96 7.74 -3.05
CA GLU A 204 -2.58 7.59 -4.37
C GLU A 204 -2.73 6.13 -4.80
N GLU A 205 -1.74 5.29 -4.48
CA GLU A 205 -1.77 3.86 -4.81
C GLU A 205 -2.81 3.09 -4.00
N SER A 206 -3.14 3.60 -2.83
CA SER A 206 -4.14 2.97 -1.96
C SER A 206 -5.55 3.02 -2.56
N GLU A 207 -5.83 3.99 -3.42
CA GLU A 207 -7.11 4.08 -4.15
C GLU A 207 -7.30 2.94 -5.17
N TYR A 208 -6.20 2.28 -5.56
CA TYR A 208 -6.23 1.15 -6.49
C TYR A 208 -6.51 -0.19 -5.81
N CYS A 209 -6.60 -0.23 -4.48
CA CYS A 209 -6.82 -1.45 -3.72
C CYS A 209 -8.31 -1.66 -3.41
N ASP A 210 -8.76 -2.92 -3.39
CA ASP A 210 -10.12 -3.27 -2.98
C ASP A 210 -10.33 -3.00 -1.49
N ARG A 211 -9.33 -3.34 -0.68
CA ARG A 211 -9.31 -3.09 0.77
C ARG A 211 -7.92 -2.68 1.22
N LEU A 212 -7.89 -1.95 2.33
CA LEU A 212 -6.68 -1.41 2.93
C LEU A 212 -6.58 -1.77 4.39
N GLY A 213 -5.38 -2.16 4.82
CA GLY A 213 -4.97 -2.11 6.21
C GLY A 213 -3.99 -0.95 6.41
N ILE A 214 -4.31 -0.03 7.31
CA ILE A 214 -3.41 1.07 7.67
C ILE A 214 -2.61 0.66 8.89
N ILE A 215 -1.27 0.64 8.76
CA ILE A 215 -0.35 0.29 9.84
C ILE A 215 0.46 1.52 10.27
N TYR A 216 0.56 1.73 11.58
CA TYR A 216 1.36 2.77 12.19
C TYR A 216 2.03 2.24 13.49
N SER A 217 3.32 2.48 13.64
CA SER A 217 4.12 2.02 14.81
C SER A 217 3.93 0.54 15.15
N GLY A 218 3.84 -0.32 14.11
CA GLY A 218 3.65 -1.76 14.26
C GLY A 218 2.22 -2.23 14.51
N GLU A 219 1.25 -1.34 14.65
CA GLU A 219 -0.15 -1.64 14.92
C GLU A 219 -1.04 -1.38 13.70
N LEU A 220 -2.03 -2.24 13.49
CA LEU A 220 -3.08 -2.02 12.49
C LEU A 220 -4.11 -1.04 13.08
N ILE A 221 -4.13 0.19 12.58
CA ILE A 221 -4.98 1.27 13.11
C ILE A 221 -6.30 1.43 12.37
N ALA A 222 -6.41 0.95 11.13
CA ALA A 222 -7.66 0.92 10.38
C ALA A 222 -7.67 -0.22 9.35
N LEU A 223 -8.87 -0.70 9.00
CA LEU A 223 -9.10 -1.76 8.00
C LEU A 223 -10.44 -1.53 7.32
N GLY A 224 -10.48 -1.50 5.99
CA GLY A 224 -11.71 -1.32 5.20
C GLY A 224 -11.44 -1.05 3.73
N THR A 225 -12.47 -0.86 2.93
CA THR A 225 -12.34 -0.32 1.58
C THR A 225 -11.92 1.16 1.63
N PRO A 226 -11.30 1.72 0.57
CA PRO A 226 -10.98 3.16 0.52
C PRO A 226 -12.18 4.04 0.88
N ARG A 227 -13.37 3.71 0.35
CA ARG A 227 -14.61 4.42 0.61
C ARG A 227 -15.05 4.31 2.09
N GLU A 228 -15.02 3.10 2.67
CA GLU A 228 -15.37 2.90 4.08
C GLU A 228 -14.45 3.67 5.01
N LEU A 229 -13.13 3.66 4.73
CA LEU A 229 -12.15 4.38 5.53
C LEU A 229 -12.41 5.89 5.50
N LYS A 230 -12.65 6.47 4.32
CA LYS A 230 -13.00 7.89 4.18
C LYS A 230 -14.29 8.22 4.93
N THR A 231 -15.35 7.44 4.76
CA THR A 231 -16.66 7.72 5.40
C THR A 231 -16.63 7.54 6.91
N LYS A 232 -15.91 6.50 7.41
CA LYS A 232 -15.89 6.15 8.83
C LYS A 232 -14.97 7.07 9.65
N HIS A 233 -13.85 7.45 9.09
CA HIS A 233 -12.80 8.17 9.82
C HIS A 233 -12.76 9.67 9.50
N MET A 234 -13.53 10.11 8.50
CA MET A 234 -13.64 11.53 8.12
C MET A 234 -15.12 11.93 7.98
N PRO A 235 -15.87 12.00 9.13
CA PRO A 235 -17.23 12.52 9.11
C PRO A 235 -17.26 14.03 8.87
N GLU A 236 -16.15 14.72 9.05
CA GLU A 236 -15.97 16.14 8.81
C GLU A 236 -15.91 16.45 7.30
N ALA A 237 -16.33 17.63 6.94
CA ALA A 237 -16.09 18.18 5.62
C ALA A 237 -14.64 18.65 5.51
N VAL A 238 -14.00 18.38 4.37
CA VAL A 238 -12.66 18.88 4.04
C VAL A 238 -12.83 20.13 3.18
N LEU A 239 -12.17 21.22 3.59
CA LEU A 239 -12.08 22.46 2.82
C LEU A 239 -10.64 22.59 2.29
N GLU A 240 -10.48 22.61 0.98
CA GLU A 240 -9.23 22.92 0.30
C GLU A 240 -9.07 24.44 0.23
N ILE A 241 -7.88 24.94 0.60
CA ILE A 241 -7.60 26.37 0.74
C ILE A 241 -6.28 26.69 0.05
N ASP A 242 -6.34 27.46 -1.02
CA ASP A 242 -5.15 28.05 -1.65
C ASP A 242 -5.00 29.51 -1.26
N CYS A 243 -3.83 29.89 -0.73
CA CYS A 243 -3.54 31.24 -0.32
C CYS A 243 -2.06 31.58 -0.47
N ALA A 244 -1.76 32.89 -0.53
CA ALA A 244 -0.41 33.37 -0.81
C ALA A 244 0.65 32.98 0.23
N ARG A 245 0.27 32.77 1.49
CA ARG A 245 1.15 32.43 2.62
C ARG A 245 0.52 31.32 3.50
N PRO A 246 0.60 30.04 3.08
CA PRO A 246 -0.10 28.95 3.77
C PRO A 246 0.26 28.80 5.24
N ASN A 247 1.54 28.97 5.64
CA ASN A 247 1.95 28.85 7.04
C ASN A 247 1.33 29.92 7.95
N ASP A 248 1.25 31.16 7.46
CA ASP A 248 0.63 32.26 8.21
C ASP A 248 -0.89 32.05 8.29
N ALA A 249 -1.50 31.64 7.18
CA ALA A 249 -2.92 31.32 7.11
C ALA A 249 -3.29 30.17 8.06
N MET A 250 -2.47 29.10 8.11
CA MET A 250 -2.66 27.95 9.01
C MET A 250 -2.78 28.40 10.46
N THR A 251 -1.86 29.27 10.93
CA THR A 251 -1.86 29.80 12.31
C THR A 251 -3.13 30.58 12.65
N ILE A 252 -3.73 31.25 11.65
CA ILE A 252 -4.98 32.01 11.82
C ILE A 252 -6.18 31.04 11.83
N ILE A 253 -6.21 30.14 10.87
CA ILE A 253 -7.33 29.19 10.68
C ILE A 253 -7.43 28.20 11.85
N GLU A 254 -6.32 27.74 12.41
CA GLU A 254 -6.28 26.83 13.57
C GLU A 254 -6.99 27.39 14.80
N ARG A 255 -7.11 28.73 14.91
CA ARG A 255 -7.77 29.42 16.03
C ARG A 255 -9.28 29.61 15.83
N LEU A 256 -9.81 29.27 14.68
CA LEU A 256 -11.22 29.47 14.37
C LEU A 256 -12.08 28.38 15.02
N PRO A 257 -13.11 28.72 15.82
CA PRO A 257 -13.97 27.72 16.47
C PRO A 257 -14.74 26.82 15.49
N ALA A 258 -14.93 27.29 14.24
CA ALA A 258 -15.60 26.54 13.19
C ALA A 258 -14.70 25.49 12.53
N VAL A 259 -13.39 25.53 12.77
CA VAL A 259 -12.39 24.62 12.23
C VAL A 259 -11.94 23.68 13.33
N LYS A 260 -11.99 22.38 13.08
CA LYS A 260 -11.55 21.36 14.02
C LYS A 260 -10.03 21.15 13.94
N GLU A 261 -9.52 21.18 12.71
CA GLU A 261 -8.13 20.89 12.40
C GLU A 261 -7.75 21.55 11.07
N VAL A 262 -6.48 21.93 10.92
CA VAL A 262 -5.94 22.41 9.65
C VAL A 262 -4.52 21.89 9.48
N ALA A 263 -4.20 21.43 8.27
CA ALA A 263 -2.89 20.88 7.90
C ALA A 263 -2.42 21.45 6.57
N LEU A 264 -1.10 21.48 6.37
CA LEU A 264 -0.48 21.76 5.08
C LEU A 264 -0.74 20.59 4.13
N PHE A 265 -1.18 20.89 2.91
CA PHE A 265 -1.43 19.91 1.88
C PHE A 265 -0.89 20.42 0.53
N GLY A 266 0.18 19.81 0.05
CA GLY A 266 0.87 20.30 -1.15
C GLY A 266 1.34 21.74 -0.99
N LYS A 267 0.77 22.67 -1.77
CA LYS A 267 1.04 24.11 -1.70
C LYS A 267 -0.02 24.91 -0.94
N GLY A 268 -1.11 24.26 -0.54
CA GLY A 268 -2.26 24.83 0.14
C GLY A 268 -2.46 24.27 1.54
N LEU A 269 -3.71 24.34 2.02
CA LEU A 269 -4.13 23.83 3.31
C LEU A 269 -5.41 22.99 3.12
N HIS A 270 -5.55 21.93 3.93
CA HIS A 270 -6.84 21.28 4.16
C HIS A 270 -7.32 21.63 5.57
N ALA A 271 -8.55 22.13 5.67
CA ALA A 271 -9.21 22.38 6.94
C ALA A 271 -10.41 21.44 7.13
N LEU A 272 -10.48 20.83 8.32
CA LEU A 272 -11.57 19.94 8.71
C LEU A 272 -12.61 20.72 9.53
N ALA A 273 -13.88 20.58 9.15
CA ALA A 273 -14.99 21.25 9.82
C ALA A 273 -16.25 20.38 9.83
N MET A 274 -17.05 20.45 10.90
CA MET A 274 -18.35 19.80 10.97
C MET A 274 -19.38 20.48 10.07
N ASP A 275 -19.31 21.82 9.98
CA ASP A 275 -20.12 22.66 9.09
C ASP A 275 -19.21 23.38 8.09
N ALA A 276 -19.19 22.89 6.87
CA ALA A 276 -18.35 23.44 5.80
C ALA A 276 -18.67 24.88 5.46
N GLU A 277 -19.97 25.26 5.48
CA GLU A 277 -20.37 26.61 5.11
C GLU A 277 -20.00 27.63 6.18
N ALA A 278 -20.22 27.28 7.46
CA ALA A 278 -19.83 28.13 8.58
C ALA A 278 -18.30 28.32 8.63
N ALA A 279 -17.55 27.24 8.44
CA ALA A 279 -16.08 27.28 8.40
C ALA A 279 -15.57 28.08 7.20
N ALA A 280 -16.13 27.89 6.02
CA ALA A 280 -15.73 28.65 4.83
C ALA A 280 -15.96 30.16 4.98
N ARG A 281 -17.06 30.57 5.61
CA ARG A 281 -17.31 31.99 5.93
C ARG A 281 -16.26 32.53 6.92
N ALA A 282 -16.06 31.83 8.02
CA ALA A 282 -15.09 32.23 9.05
C ALA A 282 -13.66 32.33 8.50
N ILE A 283 -13.24 31.39 7.66
CA ILE A 283 -11.92 31.38 7.02
C ILE A 283 -11.76 32.62 6.10
N ARG A 284 -12.74 32.91 5.25
CA ARG A 284 -12.72 34.09 4.37
C ARG A 284 -12.59 35.40 5.14
N GLU A 285 -13.38 35.56 6.18
CA GLU A 285 -13.36 36.75 7.05
C GLU A 285 -12.03 36.90 7.78
N ALA A 286 -11.51 35.83 8.37
CA ALA A 286 -10.26 35.84 9.11
C ALA A 286 -9.03 36.15 8.22
N LEU A 287 -8.92 35.52 7.06
CA LEU A 287 -7.84 35.77 6.11
C LEU A 287 -7.92 37.17 5.53
N SER A 288 -9.11 37.65 5.17
CA SER A 288 -9.32 39.02 4.70
C SER A 288 -8.90 40.05 5.75
N SER A 289 -9.30 39.85 7.01
CA SER A 289 -8.94 40.75 8.15
C SER A 289 -7.44 40.79 8.42
N ALA A 290 -6.74 39.69 8.14
CA ALA A 290 -5.29 39.59 8.26
C ALA A 290 -4.52 40.07 7.00
N GLY A 291 -5.22 40.55 5.97
CA GLY A 291 -4.62 40.96 4.71
C GLY A 291 -3.97 39.84 3.93
N LEU A 292 -4.41 38.60 4.12
CA LEU A 292 -3.98 37.43 3.38
C LEU A 292 -4.90 37.18 2.18
N ARG A 293 -4.30 37.12 0.98
CA ARG A 293 -5.05 36.81 -0.24
C ARG A 293 -5.42 35.34 -0.24
N LEU A 294 -6.72 35.07 -0.32
CA LEU A 294 -7.31 33.77 -0.55
C LEU A 294 -7.53 33.60 -2.07
N ASP A 295 -6.87 32.64 -2.68
CA ASP A 295 -6.96 32.37 -4.11
C ASP A 295 -8.07 31.36 -4.43
N HIS A 296 -8.23 30.31 -3.60
CA HIS A 296 -9.26 29.30 -3.73
C HIS A 296 -9.74 28.81 -2.36
N LEU A 297 -11.02 28.46 -2.26
CA LEU A 297 -11.64 27.82 -1.09
C LEU A 297 -12.87 27.02 -1.54
N GLU A 298 -12.75 25.71 -1.51
CA GLU A 298 -13.77 24.77 -1.94
C GLU A 298 -13.89 23.58 -0.98
N ARG A 299 -15.10 23.03 -0.89
CA ARG A 299 -15.31 21.74 -0.23
C ARG A 299 -14.96 20.61 -1.17
N ILE A 300 -14.04 19.75 -0.74
CA ILE A 300 -13.63 18.56 -1.47
C ILE A 300 -14.04 17.27 -0.75
N PRO A 301 -14.17 16.14 -1.47
CA PRO A 301 -14.25 14.83 -0.85
C PRO A 301 -12.96 14.54 -0.07
N PRO A 302 -13.02 13.92 1.13
CA PRO A 302 -11.82 13.55 1.86
C PRO A 302 -10.95 12.58 1.05
N THR A 303 -9.64 12.77 1.11
CA THR A 303 -8.64 11.88 0.55
C THR A 303 -8.24 10.81 1.57
N LEU A 304 -7.57 9.74 1.13
CA LEU A 304 -6.98 8.77 2.06
C LEU A 304 -5.83 9.38 2.87
N GLU A 305 -5.18 10.44 2.37
CA GLU A 305 -4.16 11.17 3.10
C GLU A 305 -4.74 11.92 4.29
N ASP A 306 -5.91 12.57 4.12
CA ASP A 306 -6.64 13.21 5.22
C ASP A 306 -7.02 12.17 6.29
N VAL A 307 -7.54 11.00 5.88
CA VAL A 307 -7.85 9.88 6.80
C VAL A 307 -6.61 9.43 7.56
N PHE A 308 -5.49 9.27 6.86
CA PHE A 308 -4.24 8.80 7.46
C PHE A 308 -3.69 9.78 8.49
N VAL A 309 -3.65 11.07 8.15
CA VAL A 309 -3.21 12.14 9.08
C VAL A 309 -4.11 12.17 10.31
N SER A 310 -5.43 12.19 10.14
CA SER A 310 -6.39 12.20 11.25
C SER A 310 -6.25 10.98 12.17
N LEU A 311 -6.04 9.77 11.61
CA LEU A 311 -5.82 8.56 12.40
C LEU A 311 -4.52 8.61 13.22
N ILE A 312 -3.43 9.07 12.62
CA ILE A 312 -2.13 9.21 13.31
C ILE A 312 -2.24 10.22 14.44
N GLU A 313 -2.80 11.40 14.18
CA GLU A 313 -2.94 12.43 15.22
C GLU A 313 -3.84 11.98 16.39
N ALA A 314 -4.92 11.26 16.08
CA ALA A 314 -5.76 10.67 17.12
C ALA A 314 -4.98 9.63 17.96
N ARG A 315 -4.11 8.85 17.32
CA ARG A 315 -3.26 7.86 18.00
C ARG A 315 -2.20 8.50 18.86
N ASP A 316 -1.49 9.52 18.35
CA ASP A 316 -0.42 10.21 19.06
C ASP A 316 -0.97 10.99 20.26
N ARG A 317 -2.16 11.61 20.12
CA ARG A 317 -2.88 12.22 21.25
C ARG A 317 -3.22 11.21 22.34
N ALA A 318 -3.67 10.00 21.96
CA ALA A 318 -4.00 8.94 22.91
C ALA A 318 -2.75 8.36 23.60
N ALA A 319 -1.60 8.34 22.92
CA ALA A 319 -0.33 7.87 23.46
C ALA A 319 0.41 8.92 24.33
N GLY A 320 -0.09 10.17 24.40
CA GLY A 320 0.56 11.26 25.14
C GLY A 320 1.89 11.72 24.51
N THR A 321 2.13 11.42 23.23
CA THR A 321 3.33 11.82 22.51
C THR A 321 3.19 13.26 22.04
N PRO A 322 4.13 14.19 22.34
CA PRO A 322 4.08 15.56 21.83
C PRO A 322 4.17 15.56 20.31
N LYS A 323 3.44 16.47 19.63
CA LYS A 323 3.56 16.70 18.18
C LYS A 323 5.03 16.94 17.81
N GLU A 324 5.70 15.97 17.19
CA GLU A 324 6.89 16.28 16.39
C GLU A 324 6.39 16.98 15.13
N VAL A 325 6.59 18.28 15.08
CA VAL A 325 6.40 19.07 13.86
C VAL A 325 7.41 18.53 12.86
N SER A 326 6.93 17.73 11.92
CA SER A 326 7.75 17.30 10.77
C SER A 326 8.18 18.55 9.99
N ARG A 327 9.49 18.84 10.10
CA ARG A 327 10.18 19.85 9.31
C ARG A 327 10.47 19.32 7.90
#